data_803f2ca1eafd504281a76cf246529e94
#
_entry.id   803f2ca1eafd504281a76cf246529e94
#
_cell.length_a   1.000
_cell.length_b   1.000
_cell.length_c   1.000
_cell.angle_alpha   90.00
_cell.angle_beta   90.00
_cell.angle_gamma   90.00
#
_symmetry.space_group_name_H-M   'P 1'
#
loop_
_entity.id
_entity.type
_entity.pdbx_description
1 polymer ?
#
loop_
_entity_poly.entity_id
_entity_poly.type
_entity_poly.pdbx_seq_one_letter_code
_entity_poly.pdbx_strand_id
1 'polypeptide(L)'
;MLIAFCGVRGSTPAPGAAFARYGGNTSCVAVSHSLAAPPVLILDAGTGLTQVTPLLGGRPFAGTLLLTHLHWDHSLGLPFFAAGDRPGARVSLLLPDQEDGTSAEQVLTRVMSPPFFPIPPRGLRGDWTFGAISPGQFKAEKFTVEAHEIPHKGGRTLGYRVSDGRSAVAYVTDHCPTAAGPGPEGLGEYHAGALALAQDADVLIHDAQLLTEEVPAEAAFGHAAAEYAVGLARRAGARRVVLFHHKPSRTDTELDETARRFAAAPVPVIVAAEGMRIDL
;
A
#
# COMPACT_ATOMS: atom_id res chain seq x y z
N MET A 1 11.94 6.06 -12.17
CA MET A 1 10.77 5.24 -11.73
C MET A 1 9.63 6.19 -11.39
N LEU A 2 8.40 5.91 -11.86
CA LEU A 2 7.22 6.74 -11.54
C LEU A 2 6.30 5.99 -10.57
N ILE A 3 5.85 6.68 -9.52
CA ILE A 3 4.88 6.21 -8.56
C ILE A 3 3.59 7.02 -8.75
N ALA A 4 2.44 6.37 -8.84
CA ALA A 4 1.13 7.01 -8.93
C ALA A 4 0.23 6.50 -7.80
N PHE A 5 -0.36 7.40 -7.03
CA PHE A 5 -1.25 7.10 -5.92
C PHE A 5 -2.69 6.99 -6.44
N CYS A 6 -3.23 5.79 -6.40
CA CYS A 6 -4.56 5.46 -6.93
C CYS A 6 -5.63 5.35 -5.86
N GLY A 7 -5.23 5.12 -4.62
CA GLY A 7 -6.07 5.10 -3.43
C GLY A 7 -5.19 5.30 -2.21
N VAL A 8 -5.64 6.09 -1.25
CA VAL A 8 -4.83 6.59 -0.11
C VAL A 8 -5.51 6.41 1.26
N ARG A 9 -6.75 5.92 1.28
CA ARG A 9 -7.51 5.71 2.53
C ARG A 9 -7.21 4.35 3.14
N GLY A 10 -7.28 4.30 4.46
CA GLY A 10 -7.25 3.08 5.24
C GLY A 10 -8.63 2.56 5.60
N SER A 11 -8.72 1.29 5.95
CA SER A 11 -9.85 0.57 6.51
C SER A 11 -11.11 0.52 5.66
N THR A 12 -11.57 1.63 5.08
CA THR A 12 -12.80 1.70 4.26
C THR A 12 -12.78 2.93 3.35
N PRO A 13 -13.45 2.90 2.20
CA PRO A 13 -13.60 4.08 1.35
C PRO A 13 -14.28 5.23 2.08
N ALA A 14 -13.87 6.45 1.77
CA ALA A 14 -14.41 7.70 2.32
C ALA A 14 -15.12 8.53 1.24
N PRO A 15 -16.39 8.26 0.95
CA PRO A 15 -17.15 9.01 -0.06
C PRO A 15 -17.60 10.37 0.47
N GLY A 16 -17.76 11.34 -0.42
CA GLY A 16 -18.33 12.64 -0.12
C GLY A 16 -17.39 13.82 -0.35
N ALA A 17 -17.97 15.02 -0.38
CA ALA A 17 -17.27 16.25 -0.74
C ALA A 17 -16.12 16.61 0.24
N ALA A 18 -16.23 16.19 1.50
CA ALA A 18 -15.21 16.44 2.53
C ALA A 18 -13.90 15.66 2.30
N PHE A 19 -13.90 14.70 1.38
CA PHE A 19 -12.76 13.80 1.09
C PHE A 19 -12.28 13.88 -0.37
N ALA A 20 -12.87 14.75 -1.17
CA ALA A 20 -12.72 14.74 -2.63
C ALA A 20 -11.33 15.22 -3.11
N ARG A 21 -10.62 16.06 -2.36
CA ARG A 21 -9.32 16.62 -2.75
C ARG A 21 -8.18 15.63 -2.54
N TYR A 22 -8.20 14.91 -1.41
CA TYR A 22 -7.21 13.87 -1.14
C TYR A 22 -7.65 12.52 -1.69
N GLY A 23 -8.93 12.32 -1.95
CA GLY A 23 -9.50 11.10 -2.49
C GLY A 23 -10.07 10.18 -1.42
N GLY A 24 -11.00 9.32 -1.83
CA GLY A 24 -11.75 8.43 -0.95
C GLY A 24 -11.49 6.95 -1.17
N ASN A 25 -10.68 6.56 -2.15
CA ASN A 25 -10.38 5.15 -2.42
C ASN A 25 -9.34 4.58 -1.45
N THR A 26 -9.47 3.28 -1.16
CA THR A 26 -8.53 2.56 -0.30
C THR A 26 -7.27 2.14 -1.06
N SER A 27 -6.29 1.66 -0.31
CA SER A 27 -4.88 1.48 -0.65
C SER A 27 -4.61 0.90 -2.03
N CYS A 28 -3.98 1.70 -2.90
CA CYS A 28 -3.44 1.25 -4.18
C CYS A 28 -2.38 2.23 -4.70
N VAL A 29 -1.18 1.71 -4.96
CA VAL A 29 -0.08 2.48 -5.54
C VAL A 29 0.41 1.78 -6.80
N ALA A 30 0.46 2.50 -7.93
CA ALA A 30 0.92 1.97 -9.21
C ALA A 30 2.34 2.45 -9.52
N VAL A 31 3.19 1.53 -9.98
CA VAL A 31 4.60 1.80 -10.29
C VAL A 31 4.86 1.54 -11.78
N SER A 32 5.53 2.50 -12.41
CA SER A 32 5.96 2.46 -13.81
C SER A 32 7.47 2.64 -13.92
N HIS A 33 8.07 2.20 -15.02
CA HIS A 33 9.51 2.41 -15.25
C HIS A 33 9.86 3.87 -15.56
N SER A 34 8.92 4.65 -16.05
CA SER A 34 9.09 6.08 -16.36
C SER A 34 7.75 6.77 -16.49
N LEU A 35 7.76 8.09 -16.60
CA LEU A 35 6.57 8.91 -16.83
C LEU A 35 5.79 8.52 -18.10
N ALA A 36 6.49 8.06 -19.15
CA ALA A 36 5.89 7.67 -20.42
C ALA A 36 5.44 6.20 -20.47
N ALA A 37 5.86 5.39 -19.51
CA ALA A 37 5.52 3.96 -19.44
C ALA A 37 4.22 3.72 -18.67
N PRO A 38 3.40 2.74 -19.07
CA PRO A 38 2.24 2.34 -18.28
C PRO A 38 2.69 1.69 -16.96
N PRO A 39 1.81 1.67 -15.93
CA PRO A 39 2.02 0.87 -14.74
C PRO A 39 2.18 -0.62 -15.07
N VAL A 40 3.17 -1.25 -14.45
CA VAL A 40 3.43 -2.69 -14.58
C VAL A 40 3.50 -3.40 -13.24
N LEU A 41 3.71 -2.65 -12.14
CA LEU A 41 3.68 -3.17 -10.78
C LEU A 41 2.66 -2.37 -9.97
N ILE A 42 1.83 -3.06 -9.21
CA ILE A 42 0.81 -2.45 -8.35
C ILE A 42 1.03 -2.96 -6.93
N LEU A 43 1.04 -2.06 -5.96
CA LEU A 43 1.12 -2.32 -4.54
C LEU A 43 -0.26 -2.10 -3.94
N ASP A 44 -0.84 -3.16 -3.43
CA ASP A 44 -2.21 -3.30 -2.95
C ASP A 44 -3.32 -3.06 -4.01
N ALA A 45 -4.45 -3.67 -3.75
CA ALA A 45 -5.59 -3.75 -4.65
C ALA A 45 -6.91 -3.35 -3.95
N GLY A 46 -6.85 -2.31 -3.12
CA GLY A 46 -8.05 -1.68 -2.57
C GLY A 46 -8.93 -1.06 -3.65
N THR A 47 -9.94 -0.29 -3.27
CA THR A 47 -10.85 0.32 -4.27
C THR A 47 -10.13 1.26 -5.24
N GLY A 48 -8.95 1.79 -4.86
CA GLY A 48 -8.07 2.56 -5.72
C GLY A 48 -7.58 1.82 -6.97
N LEU A 49 -7.64 0.48 -7.00
CA LEU A 49 -7.26 -0.31 -8.17
C LEU A 49 -8.09 0.05 -9.41
N THR A 50 -9.33 0.51 -9.23
CA THR A 50 -10.18 0.99 -10.33
C THR A 50 -9.57 2.19 -11.05
N GLN A 51 -8.77 3.02 -10.36
CA GLN A 51 -8.10 4.19 -10.91
C GLN A 51 -6.85 3.84 -11.73
N VAL A 52 -6.36 2.61 -11.69
CA VAL A 52 -5.25 2.15 -12.53
C VAL A 52 -5.69 1.98 -13.99
N THR A 53 -6.94 1.58 -14.24
CA THR A 53 -7.46 1.35 -15.61
C THR A 53 -7.28 2.57 -16.53
N PRO A 54 -7.62 3.81 -16.14
CA PRO A 54 -7.36 5.01 -16.95
C PRO A 54 -5.89 5.24 -17.28
N LEU A 55 -4.96 4.90 -16.34
CA LEU A 55 -3.52 5.08 -16.54
C LEU A 55 -2.94 4.20 -17.65
N LEU A 56 -3.67 3.16 -18.06
CA LEU A 56 -3.26 2.23 -19.11
C LEU A 56 -3.67 2.70 -20.53
N GLY A 57 -4.40 3.81 -20.66
CA GLY A 57 -4.82 4.33 -21.96
C GLY A 57 -5.67 3.33 -22.76
N GLY A 58 -6.56 2.59 -22.10
CA GLY A 58 -7.45 1.60 -22.71
C GLY A 58 -6.83 0.22 -22.98
N ARG A 59 -5.54 0.02 -22.67
CA ARG A 59 -4.85 -1.28 -22.85
C ARG A 59 -5.21 -2.26 -21.72
N PRO A 60 -5.20 -3.58 -21.99
CA PRO A 60 -5.20 -4.59 -20.94
C PRO A 60 -3.97 -4.41 -20.03
N PHE A 61 -4.13 -4.73 -18.75
CA PHE A 61 -3.01 -4.76 -17.84
C PHE A 61 -2.10 -5.97 -18.13
N ALA A 62 -0.79 -5.73 -18.08
CA ALA A 62 0.21 -6.78 -18.13
C ALA A 62 1.28 -6.48 -17.08
N GLY A 63 1.29 -7.25 -16.00
CA GLY A 63 2.18 -6.95 -14.88
C GLY A 63 1.83 -7.73 -13.60
N THR A 64 2.37 -7.25 -12.48
CA THR A 64 2.28 -7.89 -11.17
C THR A 64 1.51 -7.02 -10.18
N LEU A 65 0.62 -7.62 -9.40
CA LEU A 65 0.01 -7.05 -8.20
C LEU A 65 0.65 -7.70 -6.98
N LEU A 66 1.12 -6.89 -6.05
CA LEU A 66 1.66 -7.32 -4.75
C LEU A 66 0.69 -6.87 -3.65
N LEU A 67 0.08 -7.80 -2.93
CA LEU A 67 -0.70 -7.47 -1.74
C LEU A 67 0.20 -7.47 -0.51
N THR A 68 0.10 -6.45 0.32
CA THR A 68 0.78 -6.41 1.63
C THR A 68 0.14 -7.39 2.60
N HIS A 69 -1.19 -7.49 2.57
CA HIS A 69 -2.00 -8.42 3.34
C HIS A 69 -3.41 -8.53 2.73
N LEU A 70 -4.34 -9.19 3.44
CA LEU A 70 -5.61 -9.61 2.84
C LEU A 70 -6.84 -8.86 3.38
N HIS A 71 -6.67 -7.78 4.15
CA HIS A 71 -7.81 -6.97 4.57
C HIS A 71 -8.54 -6.39 3.35
N TRP A 72 -9.82 -6.12 3.51
CA TRP A 72 -10.67 -5.71 2.39
C TRP A 72 -10.23 -4.41 1.73
N ASP A 73 -9.73 -3.47 2.50
CA ASP A 73 -9.23 -2.19 1.98
C ASP A 73 -7.94 -2.33 1.15
N HIS A 74 -7.32 -3.53 1.12
CA HIS A 74 -6.17 -3.88 0.28
C HIS A 74 -6.51 -4.88 -0.83
N SER A 75 -7.72 -5.45 -0.86
CA SER A 75 -8.08 -6.52 -1.79
C SER A 75 -9.42 -6.34 -2.50
N LEU A 76 -10.32 -5.49 -1.99
CA LEU A 76 -11.70 -5.34 -2.47
C LEU A 76 -11.79 -4.87 -3.94
N GLY A 77 -10.76 -4.19 -4.45
CA GLY A 77 -10.73 -3.72 -5.84
C GLY A 77 -10.47 -4.82 -6.88
N LEU A 78 -9.95 -5.99 -6.47
CA LEU A 78 -9.56 -7.06 -7.39
C LEU A 78 -10.63 -7.43 -8.41
N PRO A 79 -11.89 -7.73 -8.02
CA PRO A 79 -12.92 -8.11 -8.96
C PRO A 79 -13.44 -6.96 -9.84
N PHE A 80 -13.05 -5.73 -9.52
CA PHE A 80 -13.46 -4.51 -10.23
C PHE A 80 -12.34 -3.91 -11.08
N PHE A 81 -11.22 -4.61 -11.23
CA PHE A 81 -10.09 -4.18 -12.05
C PHE A 81 -10.36 -4.40 -13.54
N ALA A 82 -11.06 -3.48 -14.17
CA ALA A 82 -11.50 -3.60 -15.55
C ALA A 82 -10.37 -3.84 -16.57
N ALA A 83 -9.15 -3.34 -16.33
CA ALA A 83 -8.01 -3.60 -17.21
C ALA A 83 -7.40 -5.00 -16.98
N GLY A 84 -7.60 -5.60 -15.83
CA GLY A 84 -7.18 -6.98 -15.51
C GLY A 84 -8.25 -8.01 -15.87
N ASP A 85 -9.54 -7.64 -15.74
CA ASP A 85 -10.68 -8.51 -16.07
C ASP A 85 -11.11 -8.32 -17.53
N ARG A 86 -10.22 -8.63 -18.48
CA ARG A 86 -10.52 -8.54 -19.92
C ARG A 86 -9.58 -9.40 -20.76
N PRO A 87 -10.00 -9.79 -21.98
CA PRO A 87 -9.14 -10.53 -22.91
C PRO A 87 -7.80 -9.78 -23.17
N GLY A 88 -6.71 -10.52 -23.15
CA GLY A 88 -5.37 -10.01 -23.37
C GLY A 88 -4.68 -9.42 -22.11
N ALA A 89 -5.36 -9.35 -20.96
CA ALA A 89 -4.71 -9.06 -19.69
C ALA A 89 -3.85 -10.26 -19.25
N ARG A 90 -2.71 -9.96 -18.63
CA ARG A 90 -1.81 -10.92 -17.97
C ARG A 90 -1.50 -10.37 -16.59
N VAL A 91 -2.01 -11.02 -15.56
CA VAL A 91 -1.94 -10.55 -14.18
C VAL A 91 -1.29 -11.60 -13.30
N SER A 92 -0.12 -11.29 -12.74
CA SER A 92 0.48 -12.07 -11.66
C SER A 92 0.07 -11.47 -10.33
N LEU A 93 -0.83 -12.09 -9.60
CA LEU A 93 -1.21 -11.66 -8.26
C LEU A 93 -0.41 -12.44 -7.22
N LEU A 94 0.36 -11.73 -6.43
CA LEU A 94 1.18 -12.28 -5.36
C LEU A 94 0.70 -11.73 -4.01
N LEU A 95 0.48 -12.61 -3.04
CA LEU A 95 0.02 -12.28 -1.69
C LEU A 95 0.88 -12.98 -0.62
N PRO A 96 0.87 -12.52 0.64
CA PRO A 96 1.64 -13.15 1.70
C PRO A 96 1.30 -14.64 1.86
N ASP A 97 2.32 -15.46 1.99
CA ASP A 97 2.20 -16.87 2.33
C ASP A 97 1.45 -17.06 3.65
N GLN A 98 0.48 -17.94 3.68
CA GLN A 98 -0.41 -18.17 4.82
C GLN A 98 0.14 -19.18 5.84
N GLU A 99 1.35 -19.71 5.64
CA GLU A 99 2.05 -20.65 6.55
C GLU A 99 1.31 -21.99 6.82
N ASP A 100 0.00 -22.04 6.59
CA ASP A 100 -0.83 -23.25 6.75
C ASP A 100 -0.87 -24.14 5.49
N GLY A 101 -0.11 -23.76 4.46
CA GLY A 101 -0.09 -24.43 3.15
C GLY A 101 -1.27 -24.10 2.24
N THR A 102 -2.17 -23.19 2.65
CA THR A 102 -3.28 -22.74 1.80
C THR A 102 -2.73 -21.93 0.62
N SER A 103 -3.08 -22.32 -0.61
CA SER A 103 -2.62 -21.57 -1.79
C SER A 103 -3.25 -20.18 -1.89
N ALA A 104 -2.57 -19.24 -2.55
CA ALA A 104 -3.04 -17.87 -2.78
C ALA A 104 -4.45 -17.85 -3.38
N GLU A 105 -4.73 -18.71 -4.36
CA GLU A 105 -6.03 -18.82 -4.97
C GLU A 105 -7.11 -19.33 -3.98
N GLN A 106 -6.78 -20.33 -3.17
CA GLN A 106 -7.72 -20.85 -2.17
C GLN A 106 -8.08 -19.79 -1.13
N VAL A 107 -7.10 -18.98 -0.69
CA VAL A 107 -7.35 -17.88 0.24
C VAL A 107 -8.31 -16.86 -0.36
N LEU A 108 -8.05 -16.41 -1.59
CA LEU A 108 -8.93 -15.45 -2.28
C LEU A 108 -10.33 -16.01 -2.53
N THR A 109 -10.44 -17.32 -2.81
CA THR A 109 -11.73 -17.98 -3.03
C THR A 109 -12.63 -17.90 -1.80
N ARG A 110 -12.09 -17.81 -0.58
CA ARG A 110 -12.88 -17.66 0.66
C ARG A 110 -13.76 -16.41 0.66
N VAL A 111 -13.31 -15.33 0.02
CA VAL A 111 -14.00 -14.03 0.00
C VAL A 111 -14.51 -13.66 -1.40
N MET A 112 -13.93 -14.22 -2.46
CA MET A 112 -14.27 -13.96 -3.84
C MET A 112 -14.92 -15.22 -4.46
N SER A 113 -16.09 -15.60 -3.96
CA SER A 113 -16.93 -16.69 -4.48
C SER A 113 -18.33 -16.60 -3.87
N PRO A 114 -19.34 -17.26 -4.46
CA PRO A 114 -20.65 -17.32 -3.83
C PRO A 114 -20.59 -17.90 -2.39
N PRO A 115 -21.36 -17.34 -1.44
CA PRO A 115 -22.35 -16.28 -1.61
C PRO A 115 -21.82 -14.86 -1.51
N PHE A 116 -20.52 -14.63 -1.25
CA PHE A 116 -19.94 -13.31 -1.01
C PHE A 116 -19.68 -12.52 -2.31
N PHE A 117 -19.33 -13.23 -3.38
CA PHE A 117 -19.10 -12.67 -4.71
C PHE A 117 -19.58 -13.66 -5.79
N PRO A 118 -20.09 -13.19 -6.95
CA PRO A 118 -20.72 -14.08 -7.94
C PRO A 118 -19.76 -15.03 -8.65
N ILE A 119 -18.47 -14.74 -8.73
CA ILE A 119 -17.46 -15.57 -9.39
C ILE A 119 -16.25 -15.82 -8.49
N PRO A 120 -15.58 -16.99 -8.59
CA PRO A 120 -14.29 -17.24 -7.94
C PRO A 120 -13.15 -16.48 -8.68
N PRO A 121 -11.93 -16.39 -8.12
CA PRO A 121 -10.79 -15.78 -8.78
C PRO A 121 -10.53 -16.26 -10.20
N ARG A 122 -10.69 -17.56 -10.45
CA ARG A 122 -10.59 -18.17 -11.81
C ARG A 122 -11.70 -17.74 -12.78
N GLY A 123 -12.74 -17.10 -12.28
CA GLY A 123 -13.81 -16.54 -13.13
C GLY A 123 -13.45 -15.17 -13.72
N LEU A 124 -12.36 -14.56 -13.30
CA LEU A 124 -11.84 -13.34 -13.92
C LEU A 124 -11.38 -13.65 -15.36
N ARG A 125 -11.67 -12.73 -16.27
CA ARG A 125 -11.19 -12.83 -17.66
C ARG A 125 -9.72 -12.44 -17.73
N GLY A 126 -9.05 -12.85 -18.80
CA GLY A 126 -7.61 -12.67 -18.95
C GLY A 126 -6.82 -13.85 -18.36
N ASP A 127 -5.51 -13.72 -18.36
CA ASP A 127 -4.59 -14.72 -17.82
C ASP A 127 -4.14 -14.29 -16.44
N TRP A 128 -4.74 -14.90 -15.41
CA TRP A 128 -4.43 -14.63 -13.99
C TRP A 128 -3.66 -15.79 -13.39
N THR A 129 -2.54 -15.47 -12.76
CA THR A 129 -1.78 -16.39 -11.92
C THR A 129 -1.78 -15.90 -10.47
N PHE A 130 -1.84 -16.85 -9.54
CA PHE A 130 -1.91 -16.58 -8.10
C PHE A 130 -0.75 -17.25 -7.41
N GLY A 131 0.08 -16.47 -6.72
CA GLY A 131 1.27 -16.94 -6.03
C GLY A 131 1.37 -16.41 -4.60
N ALA A 132 2.18 -17.09 -3.79
CA ALA A 132 2.47 -16.69 -2.42
C ALA A 132 3.88 -16.07 -2.33
N ILE A 133 4.07 -15.10 -1.41
CA ILE A 133 5.34 -14.47 -1.11
C ILE A 133 5.68 -14.70 0.35
N SER A 134 6.88 -15.21 0.61
CA SER A 134 7.53 -15.17 1.91
C SER A 134 8.50 -13.98 1.99
N PRO A 135 8.90 -13.53 3.20
CA PRO A 135 9.97 -12.54 3.35
C PRO A 135 11.22 -12.92 2.57
N GLY A 136 11.85 -11.95 1.93
CA GLY A 136 13.05 -12.15 1.10
C GLY A 136 13.08 -11.26 -0.12
N GLN A 137 14.00 -11.53 -1.04
CA GLN A 137 14.19 -10.73 -2.25
C GLN A 137 13.79 -11.52 -3.50
N PHE A 138 13.09 -10.87 -4.43
CA PHE A 138 12.69 -11.43 -5.72
C PHE A 138 12.65 -10.36 -6.81
N LYS A 139 12.42 -10.80 -8.05
CA LYS A 139 12.23 -9.89 -9.20
C LYS A 139 10.79 -9.89 -9.64
N ALA A 140 10.24 -8.68 -9.87
CA ALA A 140 8.92 -8.47 -10.48
C ALA A 140 9.03 -7.32 -11.48
N GLU A 141 8.57 -7.53 -12.72
CA GLU A 141 8.53 -6.51 -13.77
C GLU A 141 9.85 -5.72 -13.95
N LYS A 142 11.00 -6.41 -13.85
CA LYS A 142 12.37 -5.85 -13.88
C LYS A 142 12.75 -4.99 -12.65
N PHE A 143 11.88 -4.84 -11.68
CA PHE A 143 12.24 -4.30 -10.37
C PHE A 143 12.85 -5.39 -9.49
N THR A 144 13.74 -4.99 -8.60
CA THR A 144 14.10 -5.80 -7.43
C THR A 144 13.11 -5.45 -6.33
N VAL A 145 12.44 -6.46 -5.80
CA VAL A 145 11.51 -6.31 -4.68
C VAL A 145 12.09 -7.04 -3.48
N GLU A 146 12.13 -6.37 -2.35
CA GLU A 146 12.45 -6.95 -1.05
C GLU A 146 11.21 -6.90 -0.18
N ALA A 147 10.87 -8.01 0.47
CA ALA A 147 9.71 -8.15 1.35
C ALA A 147 10.16 -8.46 2.77
N HIS A 148 9.64 -7.72 3.75
CA HIS A 148 9.80 -7.99 5.18
C HIS A 148 8.46 -8.08 5.87
N GLU A 149 8.36 -8.93 6.87
CA GLU A 149 7.18 -9.00 7.72
C GLU A 149 7.09 -7.74 8.58
N ILE A 150 5.89 -7.19 8.68
CA ILE A 150 5.58 -5.96 9.41
C ILE A 150 4.50 -6.28 10.44
N PRO A 151 4.66 -5.85 11.70
CA PRO A 151 3.63 -6.06 12.72
C PRO A 151 2.30 -5.41 12.33
N HIS A 152 1.28 -6.22 12.22
CA HIS A 152 -0.12 -5.80 12.03
C HIS A 152 -1.06 -6.90 12.54
N LYS A 153 -2.37 -6.66 12.54
CA LYS A 153 -3.38 -7.59 13.01
C LYS A 153 -3.96 -8.46 11.89
N GLY A 154 -4.47 -9.62 12.26
CA GLY A 154 -5.37 -10.42 11.41
C GLY A 154 -4.69 -11.20 10.30
N GLY A 155 -3.40 -11.50 10.42
CA GLY A 155 -2.66 -12.31 9.45
C GLY A 155 -1.28 -11.75 9.15
N ARG A 156 -0.54 -12.46 8.29
CA ARG A 156 0.78 -12.01 7.84
C ARG A 156 0.67 -10.75 7.01
N THR A 157 1.41 -9.73 7.38
CA THR A 157 1.54 -8.46 6.66
C THR A 157 2.98 -8.26 6.20
N LEU A 158 3.17 -7.95 4.92
CA LEU A 158 4.47 -7.65 4.32
C LEU A 158 4.56 -6.18 3.93
N GLY A 159 5.68 -5.54 4.26
CA GLY A 159 6.11 -4.32 3.60
C GLY A 159 7.01 -4.66 2.43
N TYR A 160 7.13 -3.76 1.47
CA TYR A 160 7.94 -3.94 0.26
C TYR A 160 8.92 -2.80 0.05
N ARG A 161 10.13 -3.14 -0.43
CA ARG A 161 11.05 -2.19 -1.04
C ARG A 161 11.15 -2.52 -2.52
N VAL A 162 10.84 -1.55 -3.39
CA VAL A 162 10.89 -1.68 -4.85
C VAL A 162 12.04 -0.82 -5.37
N SER A 163 12.96 -1.40 -6.14
CA SER A 163 14.09 -0.69 -6.72
C SER A 163 14.29 -1.04 -8.20
N ASP A 164 14.62 -0.02 -9.00
CA ASP A 164 15.07 -0.16 -10.39
C ASP A 164 16.60 -0.16 -10.54
N GLY A 165 17.33 -0.18 -9.41
CA GLY A 165 18.80 -0.11 -9.34
C GLY A 165 19.35 1.32 -9.28
N ARG A 166 18.54 2.35 -9.46
CA ARG A 166 18.89 3.77 -9.33
C ARG A 166 18.12 4.44 -8.20
N SER A 167 16.84 4.12 -8.12
CA SER A 167 15.91 4.65 -7.12
C SER A 167 15.27 3.52 -6.34
N ALA A 168 14.83 3.82 -5.12
CA ALA A 168 14.17 2.88 -4.24
C ALA A 168 12.96 3.52 -3.53
N VAL A 169 11.86 2.78 -3.48
CA VAL A 169 10.64 3.13 -2.76
C VAL A 169 10.36 2.06 -1.73
N ALA A 170 10.18 2.46 -0.47
CA ALA A 170 9.66 1.60 0.58
C ALA A 170 8.14 1.82 0.72
N TYR A 171 7.37 0.75 0.77
CA TYR A 171 5.93 0.73 0.97
C TYR A 171 5.63 -0.07 2.22
N VAL A 172 5.28 0.64 3.30
CA VAL A 172 5.03 0.09 4.64
C VAL A 172 3.69 0.63 5.11
N THR A 173 2.63 0.04 4.61
CA THR A 173 1.26 0.34 5.05
C THR A 173 0.84 -0.66 6.12
N ASP A 174 -0.17 -0.32 6.92
CA ASP A 174 -0.71 -1.16 7.99
C ASP A 174 0.38 -1.67 8.94
N HIS A 175 0.98 -0.72 9.60
CA HIS A 175 2.05 -0.96 10.55
C HIS A 175 1.58 -0.64 11.97
N CYS A 176 1.67 -1.63 12.86
CA CYS A 176 1.37 -1.51 14.29
C CYS A 176 2.66 -1.44 15.12
N PRO A 177 3.33 -0.28 15.23
CA PRO A 177 4.60 -0.20 15.95
C PRO A 177 4.48 -0.54 17.43
N THR A 178 3.33 -0.25 18.04
CA THR A 178 3.07 -0.50 19.47
C THR A 178 2.99 -1.99 19.80
N ALA A 179 2.82 -2.88 18.81
CA ALA A 179 2.89 -4.32 19.00
C ALA A 179 4.29 -4.81 19.40
N ALA A 180 5.35 -4.07 19.04
CA ALA A 180 6.73 -4.38 19.39
C ALA A 180 7.18 -3.73 20.71
N GLY A 181 6.33 -2.91 21.34
CA GLY A 181 6.62 -2.19 22.58
C GLY A 181 6.26 -0.71 22.50
N PRO A 182 6.36 0.04 23.62
CA PRO A 182 5.94 1.44 23.66
C PRO A 182 6.86 2.36 22.84
N GLY A 183 8.12 1.99 22.66
CA GLY A 183 9.12 2.78 21.95
C GLY A 183 9.37 4.19 22.52
N PRO A 184 10.17 4.99 21.83
CA PRO A 184 10.33 6.40 22.14
C PRO A 184 9.00 7.14 22.02
N GLU A 185 8.69 8.00 22.99
CA GLU A 185 7.50 8.84 22.98
C GLU A 185 6.14 8.09 23.03
N GLY A 186 6.16 6.76 23.27
CA GLY A 186 4.94 5.96 23.33
C GLY A 186 4.28 5.66 21.98
N LEU A 187 4.98 5.94 20.87
CA LEU A 187 4.45 5.74 19.51
C LEU A 187 4.76 4.34 18.94
N GLY A 188 5.49 3.52 19.67
CA GLY A 188 5.94 2.19 19.27
C GLY A 188 7.43 2.11 18.96
N GLU A 189 7.97 0.89 18.98
CA GLU A 189 9.36 0.62 18.64
C GLU A 189 9.59 0.71 17.13
N TYR A 190 10.79 1.18 16.70
CA TYR A 190 11.19 1.13 15.30
C TYR A 190 11.46 -0.31 14.88
N HIS A 191 10.51 -0.90 14.19
CA HIS A 191 10.59 -2.29 13.75
C HIS A 191 11.73 -2.53 12.77
N ALA A 192 12.53 -3.58 12.99
CA ALA A 192 13.73 -3.87 12.19
C ALA A 192 13.43 -4.05 10.69
N GLY A 193 12.34 -4.76 10.34
CA GLY A 193 11.91 -4.95 8.95
C GLY A 193 11.51 -3.64 8.28
N ALA A 194 10.79 -2.76 8.99
CA ALA A 194 10.41 -1.44 8.48
C ALA A 194 11.63 -0.53 8.27
N LEU A 195 12.60 -0.57 9.20
CA LEU A 195 13.87 0.15 9.06
C LEU A 195 14.66 -0.37 7.85
N ALA A 196 14.78 -1.69 7.68
CA ALA A 196 15.50 -2.30 6.55
C ALA A 196 14.91 -1.88 5.20
N LEU A 197 13.58 -1.94 5.06
CA LEU A 197 12.90 -1.50 3.84
C LEU A 197 13.12 -0.01 3.55
N ALA A 198 13.06 0.83 4.60
CA ALA A 198 13.17 2.28 4.49
C ALA A 198 14.61 2.79 4.35
N GLN A 199 15.63 1.93 4.60
CA GLN A 199 17.05 2.32 4.60
C GLN A 199 17.43 3.04 3.31
N ASP A 200 17.82 4.32 3.44
CA ASP A 200 18.23 5.20 2.33
C ASP A 200 17.26 5.23 1.13
N ALA A 201 15.96 5.00 1.37
CA ALA A 201 14.95 5.05 0.31
C ALA A 201 14.75 6.48 -0.20
N ASP A 202 14.52 6.64 -1.51
CA ASP A 202 14.16 7.93 -2.10
C ASP A 202 12.78 8.38 -1.62
N VAL A 203 11.88 7.41 -1.38
CA VAL A 203 10.54 7.63 -0.82
C VAL A 203 10.20 6.50 0.15
N LEU A 204 9.79 6.86 1.36
CA LEU A 204 9.07 5.98 2.27
C LEU A 204 7.58 6.32 2.20
N ILE A 205 6.76 5.40 1.72
CA ILE A 205 5.29 5.47 1.82
C ILE A 205 4.92 4.68 3.07
N HIS A 206 4.32 5.35 4.06
CA HIS A 206 4.07 4.73 5.36
C HIS A 206 2.67 5.01 5.89
N ASP A 207 2.13 4.03 6.64
CA ASP A 207 0.93 4.17 7.45
C ASP A 207 1.01 5.43 8.32
N ALA A 208 -0.01 6.25 8.25
CA ALA A 208 -0.18 7.46 9.04
C ALA A 208 -1.66 7.67 9.38
N GLN A 209 -2.35 6.57 9.69
CA GLN A 209 -3.78 6.62 10.01
C GLN A 209 -4.04 7.44 11.27
N LEU A 210 -3.12 7.35 12.24
CA LEU A 210 -3.23 8.05 13.51
C LEU A 210 -2.35 9.30 13.57
N LEU A 211 -2.68 10.17 14.52
CA LEU A 211 -1.81 11.21 15.05
C LEU A 211 -1.41 10.82 16.48
N THR A 212 -0.36 11.41 17.03
CA THR A 212 0.16 11.09 18.37
C THR A 212 -0.94 11.08 19.44
N GLU A 213 -1.82 12.06 19.42
CA GLU A 213 -2.93 12.21 20.36
C GLU A 213 -4.00 11.11 20.28
N GLU A 214 -4.07 10.39 19.15
CA GLU A 214 -5.03 9.31 18.92
C GLU A 214 -4.48 7.93 19.37
N VAL A 215 -3.16 7.79 19.46
CA VAL A 215 -2.50 6.51 19.77
C VAL A 215 -3.02 5.88 21.07
N PRO A 216 -3.19 6.59 22.20
CA PRO A 216 -3.66 5.97 23.43
C PRO A 216 -5.03 5.29 23.31
N ALA A 217 -5.90 5.81 22.46
CA ALA A 217 -7.26 5.27 22.28
C ALA A 217 -7.35 4.25 21.13
N GLU A 218 -6.53 4.40 20.10
CA GLU A 218 -6.74 3.72 18.82
C GLU A 218 -5.57 2.82 18.37
N ALA A 219 -4.44 2.79 19.09
CA ALA A 219 -3.31 1.89 18.76
C ALA A 219 -3.76 0.42 18.61
N ALA A 220 -4.80 0.04 19.36
CA ALA A 220 -5.41 -1.28 19.29
C ALA A 220 -6.00 -1.63 17.91
N PHE A 221 -6.25 -0.68 17.03
CA PHE A 221 -6.65 -0.95 15.64
C PHE A 221 -5.48 -1.39 14.75
N GLY A 222 -4.23 -1.18 15.17
CA GLY A 222 -3.07 -1.75 14.49
C GLY A 222 -2.40 -0.81 13.50
N HIS A 223 -2.47 0.51 13.72
CA HIS A 223 -1.93 1.52 12.83
C HIS A 223 -0.89 2.42 13.50
N ALA A 224 -0.06 3.07 12.67
CA ALA A 224 0.98 4.00 13.08
C ALA A 224 0.47 5.44 13.15
N ALA A 225 1.14 6.23 14.00
CA ALA A 225 1.00 7.69 13.97
C ALA A 225 1.86 8.30 12.87
N ALA A 226 1.42 9.44 12.33
CA ALA A 226 2.19 10.21 11.35
C ALA A 226 3.57 10.62 11.89
N GLU A 227 3.67 10.96 13.18
CA GLU A 227 4.93 11.27 13.84
C GLU A 227 5.89 10.08 13.87
N TYR A 228 5.36 8.87 14.07
CA TYR A 228 6.17 7.66 13.97
C TYR A 228 6.73 7.48 12.56
N ALA A 229 5.91 7.66 11.52
CA ALA A 229 6.34 7.58 10.12
C ALA A 229 7.48 8.55 9.81
N VAL A 230 7.39 9.79 10.30
CA VAL A 230 8.44 10.82 10.16
C VAL A 230 9.70 10.42 10.93
N GLY A 231 9.56 9.90 12.15
CA GLY A 231 10.67 9.41 12.98
C GLY A 231 11.40 8.23 12.32
N LEU A 232 10.65 7.26 11.77
CA LEU A 232 11.18 6.11 11.03
C LEU A 232 11.95 6.57 9.78
N ALA A 233 11.38 7.48 8.98
CA ALA A 233 12.03 8.03 7.80
C ALA A 233 13.37 8.68 8.14
N ARG A 234 13.40 9.53 9.18
CA ARG A 234 14.64 10.15 9.67
C ARG A 234 15.65 9.10 10.12
N ARG A 235 15.20 8.10 10.90
CA ARG A 235 16.07 7.04 11.45
C ARG A 235 16.70 6.19 10.36
N ALA A 236 15.91 5.88 9.31
CA ALA A 236 16.34 5.08 8.18
C ALA A 236 17.12 5.86 7.11
N GLY A 237 17.26 7.17 7.21
CA GLY A 237 17.89 8.00 6.18
C GLY A 237 17.07 8.14 4.91
N ALA A 238 15.76 7.90 4.95
CA ALA A 238 14.90 8.09 3.78
C ALA A 238 14.86 9.56 3.37
N ARG A 239 14.88 9.84 2.08
CA ARG A 239 14.97 11.21 1.55
C ARG A 239 13.69 12.01 1.71
N ARG A 240 12.54 11.33 1.74
CA ARG A 240 11.21 11.90 2.00
C ARG A 240 10.26 10.82 2.52
N VAL A 241 9.23 11.23 3.24
CA VAL A 241 8.15 10.36 3.66
C VAL A 241 6.81 10.82 3.08
N VAL A 242 6.01 9.85 2.63
CA VAL A 242 4.64 10.05 2.19
C VAL A 242 3.73 9.45 3.26
N LEU A 243 2.96 10.29 3.93
CA LEU A 243 1.92 9.89 4.87
C LEU A 243 0.76 9.30 4.08
N PHE A 244 0.47 8.04 4.32
CA PHE A 244 -0.46 7.23 3.54
C PHE A 244 -1.47 6.56 4.47
N HIS A 245 -2.44 5.85 3.92
CA HIS A 245 -3.42 5.09 4.69
C HIS A 245 -4.23 5.97 5.65
N HIS A 246 -4.75 7.10 5.14
CA HIS A 246 -5.45 8.09 5.95
C HIS A 246 -6.70 7.53 6.62
N LYS A 247 -6.90 7.89 7.89
CA LYS A 247 -8.12 7.54 8.64
C LYS A 247 -9.38 7.86 7.81
N PRO A 248 -10.35 6.95 7.70
CA PRO A 248 -11.53 7.16 6.86
C PRO A 248 -12.32 8.43 7.20
N SER A 249 -12.37 8.79 8.47
CA SER A 249 -13.08 9.99 8.95
C SER A 249 -12.28 11.29 8.79
N ARG A 250 -10.97 11.23 8.48
CA ARG A 250 -10.11 12.41 8.39
C ARG A 250 -10.40 13.19 7.12
N THR A 251 -11.01 14.35 7.26
CA THR A 251 -11.42 15.22 6.16
C THR A 251 -10.23 15.84 5.43
N ASP A 252 -10.48 16.38 4.24
CA ASP A 252 -9.49 17.14 3.46
C ASP A 252 -8.89 18.32 4.25
N THR A 253 -9.70 18.99 5.08
CA THR A 253 -9.25 20.09 5.94
C THR A 253 -8.28 19.61 7.01
N GLU A 254 -8.57 18.46 7.65
CA GLU A 254 -7.67 17.86 8.65
C GLU A 254 -6.40 17.32 8.02
N LEU A 255 -6.44 16.87 6.76
CA LEU A 255 -5.22 16.49 6.02
C LEU A 255 -4.38 17.72 5.64
N ASP A 256 -4.98 18.87 5.32
CA ASP A 256 -4.26 20.14 5.18
C ASP A 256 -3.61 20.56 6.50
N GLU A 257 -4.25 20.33 7.63
CA GLU A 257 -3.69 20.60 8.97
C GLU A 257 -2.51 19.67 9.24
N THR A 258 -2.64 18.40 8.90
CA THR A 258 -1.55 17.42 8.96
C THR A 258 -0.36 17.88 8.11
N ALA A 259 -0.58 18.32 6.87
CA ALA A 259 0.48 18.85 6.01
C ALA A 259 1.18 20.07 6.64
N ARG A 260 0.41 21.00 7.23
CA ARG A 260 0.96 22.16 7.93
C ARG A 260 1.75 21.79 9.19
N ARG A 261 1.27 20.80 9.95
CA ARG A 261 1.94 20.28 11.16
C ARG A 261 3.35 19.79 10.85
N PHE A 262 3.54 19.15 9.69
CA PHE A 262 4.85 18.60 9.29
C PHE A 262 5.64 19.47 8.32
N ALA A 263 5.24 20.71 8.04
CA ALA A 263 5.93 21.59 7.08
C ALA A 263 7.39 21.89 7.45
N ALA A 264 7.74 21.85 8.74
CA ALA A 264 9.10 22.05 9.25
C ALA A 264 9.73 20.75 9.79
N ALA A 265 9.25 19.59 9.36
CA ALA A 265 9.79 18.30 9.79
C ALA A 265 11.25 18.11 9.32
N PRO A 266 12.06 17.30 10.03
CA PRO A 266 13.49 17.09 9.71
C PRO A 266 13.71 16.32 8.40
N VAL A 267 12.67 15.74 7.84
CA VAL A 267 12.63 15.09 6.53
C VAL A 267 11.43 15.63 5.75
N PRO A 268 11.52 15.84 4.43
CA PRO A 268 10.38 16.28 3.63
C PRO A 268 9.18 15.35 3.78
N VAL A 269 8.03 15.90 4.15
CA VAL A 269 6.78 15.16 4.37
C VAL A 269 5.77 15.53 3.30
N ILE A 270 5.14 14.53 2.72
CA ILE A 270 4.07 14.66 1.74
C ILE A 270 2.84 13.94 2.30
N VAL A 271 1.68 14.56 2.28
CA VAL A 271 0.40 13.91 2.57
C VAL A 271 -0.13 13.34 1.26
N ALA A 272 -0.31 12.04 1.17
CA ALA A 272 -0.74 11.37 -0.05
C ALA A 272 -2.12 11.82 -0.52
N ALA A 273 -2.28 12.00 -1.83
CA ALA A 273 -3.57 12.25 -2.46
C ALA A 273 -3.74 11.39 -3.72
N GLU A 274 -4.97 10.99 -4.02
CA GLU A 274 -5.28 10.30 -5.27
C GLU A 274 -4.91 11.16 -6.47
N GLY A 275 -4.35 10.53 -7.51
CA GLY A 275 -3.86 11.20 -8.70
C GLY A 275 -2.46 11.82 -8.56
N MET A 276 -1.92 11.91 -7.35
CA MET A 276 -0.55 12.37 -7.12
C MET A 276 0.46 11.44 -7.80
N ARG A 277 1.53 12.02 -8.32
CA ARG A 277 2.63 11.28 -8.96
C ARG A 277 3.98 11.76 -8.42
N ILE A 278 4.90 10.82 -8.23
CA ILE A 278 6.29 11.11 -7.85
C ILE A 278 7.19 10.45 -8.89
N ASP A 279 7.99 11.24 -9.56
CA ASP A 279 9.03 10.77 -10.50
C ASP A 279 10.39 10.74 -9.79
N LEU A 280 11.15 9.63 -9.97
CA LEU A 280 12.42 9.31 -9.30
C LEU A 280 13.52 8.96 -10.29
#